data_48f03cb58ec24aed48ae87af61608efa
#
_entry.id   48f03cb58ec24aed48ae87af61608efa
#
_cell.length_a   1.000
_cell.length_b   1.000
_cell.length_c   1.000
_cell.angle_alpha   90.00
_cell.angle_beta   90.00
_cell.angle_gamma   90.00
#
_symmetry.space_group_name_H-M   'P 1'
#
loop_
_entity.id
_entity.type
_entity.pdbx_description
1 polymer ?
#
loop_
_entity_poly.entity_id
_entity_poly.type
_entity_poly.pdbx_seq_one_letter_code
_entity_poly.pdbx_strand_id
1 'polypeptide(L)'
;AKEFMQDANIPTANFWKVDSLEEAKRIINSSSIPLVVKADGLASGKGVFIPNSKDECFEAAESILNGRFGNSGNIVVLEEKIQGPEVSVFALCDGKRYTLLPTAQDHKRLKEKDKGPNTGGMGAYSPAPLLTEDYLNRIIKEIIEPTINELNKRNIDYRGVIYFGLMITESGPKVIEYNCRFGDPECQTIMPLMDQDFVFLLEKCAMGKLTSGEKIYTSDKVSGCVVATSNGYP
;
A
#
# COMPACT_ATOMS: atom_id res chain seq x y z
N ALA A 1 -6.73 -9.17 2.06
CA ALA A 1 -5.29 -8.86 2.00
C ALA A 1 -4.54 -9.34 3.26
N LYS A 2 -5.03 -9.07 4.48
CA LYS A 2 -4.33 -9.44 5.72
C LYS A 2 -4.12 -10.94 5.90
N GLU A 3 -5.17 -11.73 5.71
CA GLU A 3 -5.09 -13.20 5.76
C GLU A 3 -4.12 -13.75 4.69
N PHE A 4 -4.13 -13.16 3.49
CA PHE A 4 -3.17 -13.48 2.44
C PHE A 4 -1.72 -13.25 2.87
N MET A 5 -1.44 -12.11 3.51
CA MET A 5 -0.10 -11.80 4.02
C MET A 5 0.31 -12.74 5.16
N GLN A 6 -0.62 -13.09 6.03
CA GLN A 6 -0.39 -14.02 7.13
C GLN A 6 -0.04 -15.42 6.62
N ASP A 7 -0.82 -15.95 5.65
CA ASP A 7 -0.59 -17.27 5.06
C ASP A 7 0.74 -17.38 4.31
N ALA A 8 1.18 -16.25 3.73
CA ALA A 8 2.45 -16.14 3.01
C ALA A 8 3.64 -15.71 3.90
N ASN A 9 3.44 -15.50 5.20
CA ASN A 9 4.43 -14.96 6.14
C ASN A 9 5.02 -13.61 5.70
N ILE A 10 4.22 -12.77 5.05
CA ILE A 10 4.62 -11.43 4.61
C ILE A 10 4.55 -10.47 5.79
N PRO A 11 5.62 -9.69 6.07
CA PRO A 11 5.63 -8.74 7.17
C PRO A 11 4.54 -7.67 7.04
N THR A 12 3.67 -7.59 8.03
CA THR A 12 2.61 -6.59 8.13
C THR A 12 2.30 -6.32 9.61
N ALA A 13 1.50 -5.31 9.91
CA ALA A 13 1.02 -5.04 11.27
C ALA A 13 0.16 -6.20 11.78
N ASN A 14 0.21 -6.48 13.08
CA ASN A 14 -0.75 -7.37 13.73
C ASN A 14 -2.16 -6.84 13.50
N PHE A 15 -3.12 -7.74 13.33
CA PHE A 15 -4.49 -7.34 13.00
C PHE A 15 -5.53 -8.27 13.61
N TRP A 16 -6.72 -7.74 13.74
CA TRP A 16 -7.94 -8.45 14.18
C TRP A 16 -9.06 -8.10 13.21
N LYS A 17 -9.79 -9.11 12.78
CA LYS A 17 -10.95 -8.98 11.91
C LYS A 17 -12.19 -9.12 12.79
N VAL A 18 -13.07 -8.14 12.75
CA VAL A 18 -14.27 -8.09 13.57
C VAL A 18 -15.50 -7.76 12.73
N ASP A 19 -16.62 -8.37 13.05
CA ASP A 19 -17.91 -8.17 12.38
C ASP A 19 -19.00 -7.65 13.35
N SER A 20 -18.64 -7.41 14.59
CA SER A 20 -19.55 -6.91 15.61
C SER A 20 -18.93 -5.81 16.47
N LEU A 21 -19.79 -4.89 16.96
CA LEU A 21 -19.37 -3.80 17.84
C LEU A 21 -18.87 -4.32 19.19
N GLU A 22 -19.44 -5.42 19.67
CA GLU A 22 -19.04 -6.02 20.93
C GLU A 22 -17.61 -6.54 20.87
N GLU A 23 -17.29 -7.26 19.79
CA GLU A 23 -15.94 -7.78 19.58
C GLU A 23 -14.94 -6.65 19.35
N ALA A 24 -15.29 -5.64 18.54
CA ALA A 24 -14.48 -4.46 18.35
C ALA A 24 -14.14 -3.79 19.68
N LYS A 25 -15.14 -3.56 20.52
CA LYS A 25 -14.99 -2.95 21.86
C LYS A 25 -14.08 -3.77 22.75
N ARG A 26 -14.24 -5.09 22.74
CA ARG A 26 -13.38 -6.01 23.53
C ARG A 26 -11.91 -5.87 23.13
N ILE A 27 -11.61 -5.88 21.83
CA ILE A 27 -10.24 -5.79 21.31
C ILE A 27 -9.66 -4.39 21.59
N ILE A 28 -10.39 -3.32 21.30
CA ILE A 28 -9.95 -1.95 21.54
C ILE A 28 -9.62 -1.72 23.02
N ASN A 29 -10.47 -2.20 23.93
CA ASN A 29 -10.25 -2.05 25.36
C ASN A 29 -9.05 -2.85 25.86
N SER A 30 -8.86 -4.06 25.35
CA SER A 30 -7.72 -4.93 25.75
C SER A 30 -6.39 -4.51 25.13
N SER A 31 -6.42 -3.71 24.06
CA SER A 31 -5.18 -3.26 23.40
C SER A 31 -4.42 -2.27 24.26
N SER A 32 -3.12 -2.55 24.46
CA SER A 32 -2.15 -1.63 25.08
C SER A 32 -1.45 -0.72 24.06
N ILE A 33 -1.67 -0.95 22.77
CA ILE A 33 -1.05 -0.22 21.67
C ILE A 33 -2.12 0.56 20.87
N PRO A 34 -1.75 1.68 20.23
CA PRO A 34 -2.64 2.40 19.34
C PRO A 34 -3.07 1.51 18.15
N LEU A 35 -4.31 1.66 17.73
CA LEU A 35 -4.88 0.91 16.61
C LEU A 35 -5.23 1.82 15.43
N VAL A 36 -5.18 1.26 14.24
CA VAL A 36 -5.75 1.79 13.00
C VAL A 36 -7.02 0.99 12.71
N VAL A 37 -8.07 1.67 12.27
CA VAL A 37 -9.37 1.06 11.95
C VAL A 37 -9.59 1.13 10.44
N LYS A 38 -9.86 -0.01 9.82
CA LYS A 38 -10.05 -0.09 8.36
C LYS A 38 -11.34 -0.84 8.01
N ALA A 39 -12.05 -0.38 7.00
CA ALA A 39 -13.10 -1.16 6.35
C ALA A 39 -12.45 -2.27 5.49
N ASP A 40 -12.95 -3.51 5.55
CA ASP A 40 -12.35 -4.65 4.80
C ASP A 40 -12.65 -4.60 3.30
N GLY A 41 -13.61 -3.81 2.87
CA GLY A 41 -13.99 -3.70 1.45
C GLY A 41 -13.46 -2.44 0.76
N LEU A 42 -13.89 -2.30 -0.49
CA LEU A 42 -13.54 -1.15 -1.33
C LEU A 42 -14.19 0.12 -0.78
N ALA A 43 -13.38 1.04 -0.27
CA ALA A 43 -13.84 2.30 0.34
C ALA A 43 -13.19 3.54 -0.30
N SER A 44 -12.65 3.41 -1.52
CA SER A 44 -12.04 4.50 -2.32
C SER A 44 -11.02 5.34 -1.54
N GLY A 45 -10.18 4.68 -0.74
CA GLY A 45 -9.17 5.35 0.09
C GLY A 45 -9.71 6.05 1.35
N LYS A 46 -11.02 6.05 1.57
CA LYS A 46 -11.67 6.73 2.71
C LYS A 46 -12.00 5.81 3.89
N GLY A 47 -11.72 4.52 3.76
CA GLY A 47 -12.03 3.50 4.76
C GLY A 47 -10.92 3.27 5.80
N VAL A 48 -9.93 4.14 5.90
CA VAL A 48 -8.82 4.04 6.85
C VAL A 48 -8.90 5.20 7.84
N PHE A 49 -8.98 4.86 9.14
CA PHE A 49 -9.02 5.80 10.24
C PHE A 49 -7.79 5.59 11.12
N ILE A 50 -7.17 6.69 11.54
CA ILE A 50 -5.99 6.70 12.42
C ILE A 50 -6.39 7.43 13.72
N PRO A 51 -7.10 6.75 14.64
CA PRO A 51 -7.58 7.36 15.88
C PRO A 51 -6.45 7.76 16.81
N ASN A 52 -6.70 8.78 17.65
CA ASN A 52 -5.79 9.21 18.69
C ASN A 52 -6.19 8.70 20.09
N SER A 53 -7.40 8.13 20.21
CA SER A 53 -7.93 7.58 21.45
C SER A 53 -8.70 6.28 21.21
N LYS A 54 -8.99 5.53 22.28
CA LYS A 54 -9.84 4.34 22.21
C LYS A 54 -11.28 4.70 21.83
N ASP A 55 -11.76 5.84 22.28
CA ASP A 55 -13.12 6.31 21.97
C ASP A 55 -13.25 6.62 20.48
N GLU A 56 -12.31 7.39 19.90
CA GLU A 56 -12.25 7.61 18.44
C GLU A 56 -12.11 6.30 17.65
N CYS A 57 -11.37 5.33 18.19
CA CYS A 57 -11.20 4.02 17.57
C CYS A 57 -12.55 3.27 17.55
N PHE A 58 -13.30 3.32 18.62
CA PHE A 58 -14.62 2.71 18.71
C PHE A 58 -15.63 3.41 17.80
N GLU A 59 -15.67 4.75 17.80
CA GLU A 59 -16.53 5.53 16.90
C GLU A 59 -16.26 5.22 15.41
N ALA A 60 -14.98 5.09 15.04
CA ALA A 60 -14.62 4.70 13.69
C ALA A 60 -15.12 3.29 13.33
N ALA A 61 -14.93 2.31 14.22
CA ALA A 61 -15.41 0.95 14.03
C ALA A 61 -16.95 0.89 13.95
N GLU A 62 -17.63 1.61 14.83
CA GLU A 62 -19.07 1.74 14.84
C GLU A 62 -19.59 2.36 13.55
N SER A 63 -19.00 3.46 13.10
CA SER A 63 -19.39 4.12 11.85
C SER A 63 -19.27 3.19 10.64
N ILE A 64 -18.22 2.36 10.58
CA ILE A 64 -18.02 1.39 9.50
C ILE A 64 -19.10 0.30 9.57
N LEU A 65 -19.28 -0.35 10.72
CA LEU A 65 -20.23 -1.46 10.90
C LEU A 65 -21.68 -1.02 10.74
N ASN A 66 -21.99 0.24 11.03
CA ASN A 66 -23.33 0.84 10.81
C ASN A 66 -23.57 1.26 9.35
N GLY A 67 -22.72 0.83 8.41
CA GLY A 67 -23.00 0.93 6.97
C GLY A 67 -22.47 2.17 6.27
N ARG A 68 -21.53 2.93 6.87
CA ARG A 68 -20.90 4.09 6.20
C ARG A 68 -20.34 3.77 4.82
N PHE A 69 -19.91 2.54 4.60
CA PHE A 69 -19.34 2.06 3.33
C PHE A 69 -20.16 0.95 2.69
N GLY A 70 -21.47 0.85 3.02
CA GLY A 70 -22.34 -0.22 2.53
C GLY A 70 -21.77 -1.60 2.86
N ASN A 71 -21.82 -2.53 1.91
CA ASN A 71 -21.32 -3.90 2.11
C ASN A 71 -19.83 -3.97 2.43
N SER A 72 -19.04 -2.96 2.06
CA SER A 72 -17.62 -2.88 2.40
C SER A 72 -17.37 -2.63 3.90
N GLY A 73 -18.39 -2.27 4.65
CA GLY A 73 -18.35 -2.06 6.09
C GLY A 73 -18.85 -3.23 6.94
N ASN A 74 -19.20 -4.37 6.34
CA ASN A 74 -19.65 -5.54 7.10
C ASN A 74 -18.56 -6.13 8.01
N ILE A 75 -17.31 -5.83 7.73
CA ILE A 75 -16.14 -6.27 8.47
C ILE A 75 -15.23 -5.08 8.69
N VAL A 76 -14.73 -4.96 9.91
CA VAL A 76 -13.69 -4.02 10.30
C VAL A 76 -12.40 -4.77 10.56
N VAL A 77 -11.31 -4.22 10.08
CA VAL A 77 -9.95 -4.66 10.41
C VAL A 77 -9.36 -3.66 11.39
N LEU A 78 -9.07 -4.11 12.59
CA LEU A 78 -8.31 -3.38 13.58
C LEU A 78 -6.84 -3.77 13.41
N GLU A 79 -5.95 -2.80 13.23
CA GLU A 79 -4.53 -3.05 13.03
C GLU A 79 -3.69 -2.32 14.07
N GLU A 80 -2.59 -2.92 14.48
CA GLU A 80 -1.54 -2.23 15.21
C GLU A 80 -1.05 -1.00 14.43
N LYS A 81 -1.02 0.16 15.07
CA LYS A 81 -0.46 1.37 14.47
C LYS A 81 1.05 1.28 14.46
N ILE A 82 1.62 0.86 13.35
CA ILE A 82 3.07 0.87 13.13
C ILE A 82 3.55 2.27 12.78
N GLN A 83 4.84 2.52 12.98
CA GLN A 83 5.47 3.82 12.77
C GLN A 83 6.70 3.69 11.88
N GLY A 84 6.93 4.68 11.06
CA GLY A 84 8.06 4.79 10.15
C GLY A 84 7.71 5.66 8.95
N PRO A 85 8.66 5.97 8.09
CA PRO A 85 8.38 6.60 6.81
C PRO A 85 7.71 5.60 5.85
N GLU A 86 6.74 6.12 5.09
CA GLU A 86 6.06 5.36 4.03
C GLU A 86 6.86 5.44 2.73
N VAL A 87 6.84 4.34 1.97
CA VAL A 87 7.42 4.26 0.62
C VAL A 87 6.54 3.39 -0.27
N SER A 88 6.58 3.67 -1.56
CA SER A 88 5.84 2.96 -2.58
C SER A 88 6.78 2.14 -3.46
N VAL A 89 6.53 0.85 -3.55
CA VAL A 89 7.24 -0.07 -4.45
C VAL A 89 6.25 -0.65 -5.44
N PHE A 90 6.69 -0.82 -6.69
CA PHE A 90 5.82 -1.28 -7.76
C PHE A 90 6.44 -2.48 -8.46
N ALA A 91 5.65 -3.51 -8.67
CA ALA A 91 6.00 -4.64 -9.51
C ALA A 91 5.01 -4.78 -10.65
N LEU A 92 5.52 -4.97 -11.85
CA LEU A 92 4.73 -5.39 -12.99
C LEU A 92 4.77 -6.92 -13.06
N CYS A 93 3.61 -7.58 -12.92
CA CYS A 93 3.47 -9.02 -12.84
C CYS A 93 2.78 -9.58 -14.07
N ASP A 94 3.29 -10.68 -14.63
CA ASP A 94 2.76 -11.36 -15.83
C ASP A 94 1.99 -12.66 -15.53
N GLY A 95 1.64 -12.87 -14.26
CA GLY A 95 1.01 -14.08 -13.78
C GLY A 95 1.98 -15.07 -13.13
N LYS A 96 3.25 -15.07 -13.52
CA LYS A 96 4.28 -15.96 -12.98
C LYS A 96 5.56 -15.24 -12.58
N ARG A 97 5.91 -14.20 -13.31
CA ARG A 97 7.13 -13.42 -13.15
C ARG A 97 6.77 -11.98 -12.84
N TYR A 98 7.75 -11.26 -12.38
CA TYR A 98 7.60 -9.83 -12.13
C TYR A 98 8.87 -9.08 -12.52
N THR A 99 8.73 -7.78 -12.73
CA THR A 99 9.83 -6.84 -12.80
C THR A 99 9.51 -5.62 -11.96
N LEU A 100 10.53 -5.03 -11.34
CA LEU A 100 10.35 -3.85 -10.50
C LEU A 100 10.37 -2.59 -11.35
N LEU A 101 9.44 -1.69 -11.06
CA LEU A 101 9.44 -0.32 -11.56
C LEU A 101 10.19 0.59 -10.58
N PRO A 102 10.53 1.84 -10.96
CA PRO A 102 11.12 2.80 -10.03
C PRO A 102 10.28 2.94 -8.76
N THR A 103 10.95 3.06 -7.64
CA THR A 103 10.31 3.31 -6.34
C THR A 103 9.87 4.76 -6.23
N ALA A 104 8.87 5.04 -5.41
CA ALA A 104 8.44 6.41 -5.16
C ALA A 104 8.13 6.64 -3.68
N GLN A 105 8.03 7.90 -3.31
CA GLN A 105 7.53 8.32 -2.01
C GLN A 105 6.51 9.43 -2.21
N ASP A 106 5.30 9.22 -1.72
CA ASP A 106 4.21 10.20 -1.76
C ASP A 106 4.12 10.99 -0.45
N HIS A 107 3.41 12.11 -0.52
CA HIS A 107 3.13 12.99 0.61
C HIS A 107 1.62 13.18 0.74
N LYS A 108 1.02 12.47 1.69
CA LYS A 108 -0.44 12.40 1.85
C LYS A 108 -1.03 13.55 2.67
N ARG A 109 -0.22 14.21 3.50
CA ARG A 109 -0.71 15.28 4.37
C ARG A 109 -0.86 16.61 3.63
N LEU A 110 -1.99 17.26 3.87
CA LEU A 110 -2.35 18.51 3.18
C LEU A 110 -1.39 19.68 3.46
N LYS A 111 -0.86 19.77 4.67
CA LYS A 111 -0.07 20.91 5.14
C LYS A 111 1.42 20.58 5.21
N GLU A 112 2.23 21.62 5.22
CA GLU A 112 3.67 21.53 5.42
C GLU A 112 4.05 20.73 6.66
N LYS A 113 5.26 20.12 6.63
CA LYS A 113 5.83 19.33 7.73
C LYS A 113 4.96 18.13 8.12
N ASP A 114 4.37 17.50 7.14
CA ASP A 114 3.53 16.31 7.29
C ASP A 114 2.38 16.51 8.29
N LYS A 115 1.67 17.65 8.18
CA LYS A 115 0.55 18.04 9.05
C LYS A 115 -0.76 18.12 8.29
N GLY A 116 -1.86 18.21 9.05
CA GLY A 116 -3.21 18.34 8.50
C GLY A 116 -3.85 16.99 8.17
N PRO A 117 -5.01 17.00 7.52
CA PRO A 117 -5.72 15.77 7.13
C PRO A 117 -4.95 15.01 6.04
N ASN A 118 -5.21 13.71 5.95
CA ASN A 118 -4.80 12.91 4.81
C ASN A 118 -5.56 13.31 3.56
N THR A 119 -4.89 13.22 2.43
CA THR A 119 -5.43 13.49 1.09
C THR A 119 -5.21 12.28 0.20
N GLY A 120 -5.55 12.38 -1.08
CA GLY A 120 -5.18 11.40 -2.11
C GLY A 120 -3.71 11.43 -2.51
N GLY A 121 -2.95 12.44 -2.03
CA GLY A 121 -1.55 12.69 -2.34
C GLY A 121 -1.34 14.13 -2.80
N MET A 122 -0.45 14.85 -2.15
CA MET A 122 -0.11 16.25 -2.47
C MET A 122 1.10 16.38 -3.37
N GLY A 123 1.76 15.27 -3.63
CA GLY A 123 2.91 15.16 -4.49
C GLY A 123 3.71 13.90 -4.19
N ALA A 124 4.62 13.58 -5.07
CA ALA A 124 5.53 12.45 -4.91
C ALA A 124 6.87 12.74 -5.57
N TYR A 125 7.86 11.93 -5.27
CA TYR A 125 9.12 11.90 -5.97
C TYR A 125 9.60 10.46 -6.18
N SER A 126 10.44 10.27 -7.19
CA SER A 126 11.02 8.99 -7.59
C SER A 126 12.47 9.19 -8.07
N PRO A 127 13.41 8.27 -7.78
CA PRO A 127 13.26 7.14 -6.86
C PRO A 127 13.16 7.59 -5.39
N ALA A 128 12.68 6.70 -4.50
CA ALA A 128 12.64 6.97 -3.07
C ALA A 128 14.04 6.83 -2.43
N PRO A 129 14.68 7.92 -1.94
CA PRO A 129 16.07 7.85 -1.44
C PRO A 129 16.22 6.98 -0.19
N LEU A 130 15.13 6.77 0.52
CA LEU A 130 15.08 5.93 1.71
C LEU A 130 15.37 4.46 1.41
N LEU A 131 15.06 4.00 0.20
CA LEU A 131 15.26 2.62 -0.22
C LEU A 131 16.68 2.41 -0.76
N THR A 132 17.60 2.10 0.14
CA THR A 132 18.91 1.60 -0.24
C THR A 132 18.79 0.25 -0.95
N GLU A 133 19.86 -0.19 -1.63
CA GLU A 133 19.90 -1.51 -2.26
C GLU A 133 19.61 -2.65 -1.28
N ASP A 134 20.16 -2.56 -0.05
CA ASP A 134 19.91 -3.54 1.00
C ASP A 134 18.43 -3.60 1.41
N TYR A 135 17.77 -2.45 1.57
CA TYR A 135 16.34 -2.41 1.84
C TYR A 135 15.53 -2.97 0.70
N LEU A 136 15.89 -2.64 -0.55
CA LEU A 136 15.18 -3.15 -1.71
C LEU A 136 15.31 -4.67 -1.83
N ASN A 137 16.51 -5.21 -1.63
CA ASN A 137 16.76 -6.66 -1.61
C ASN A 137 15.94 -7.36 -0.51
N ARG A 138 15.84 -6.73 0.66
CA ARG A 138 15.03 -7.24 1.75
C ARG A 138 13.52 -7.23 1.39
N ILE A 139 13.02 -6.15 0.80
CA ILE A 139 11.63 -6.03 0.33
C ILE A 139 11.32 -7.10 -0.73
N ILE A 140 12.24 -7.33 -1.67
CA ILE A 140 12.09 -8.39 -2.67
C ILE A 140 11.90 -9.74 -1.99
N LYS A 141 12.81 -10.10 -1.10
CA LYS A 141 12.84 -11.43 -0.46
C LYS A 141 11.70 -11.65 0.53
N GLU A 142 11.36 -10.64 1.33
CA GLU A 142 10.41 -10.78 2.44
C GLU A 142 8.96 -10.46 2.03
N ILE A 143 8.76 -9.70 0.94
CA ILE A 143 7.45 -9.18 0.56
C ILE A 143 7.06 -9.55 -0.87
N ILE A 144 7.88 -9.18 -1.87
CA ILE A 144 7.47 -9.29 -3.28
C ILE A 144 7.43 -10.74 -3.72
N GLU A 145 8.52 -11.47 -3.54
CA GLU A 145 8.58 -12.90 -3.90
C GLU A 145 7.53 -13.73 -3.17
N PRO A 146 7.34 -13.61 -1.84
CA PRO A 146 6.25 -14.29 -1.16
C PRO A 146 4.86 -13.92 -1.69
N THR A 147 4.64 -12.64 -2.07
CA THR A 147 3.36 -12.22 -2.68
C THR A 147 3.11 -12.94 -3.99
N ILE A 148 4.09 -12.94 -4.91
CA ILE A 148 3.95 -13.60 -6.22
C ILE A 148 3.78 -15.12 -6.05
N ASN A 149 4.56 -15.71 -5.16
CA ASN A 149 4.47 -17.15 -4.87
C ASN A 149 3.10 -17.54 -4.30
N GLU A 150 2.53 -16.75 -3.40
CA GLU A 150 1.22 -17.04 -2.82
C GLU A 150 0.09 -16.83 -3.85
N LEU A 151 0.18 -15.83 -4.74
CA LEU A 151 -0.74 -15.69 -5.87
C LEU A 151 -0.72 -16.96 -6.74
N ASN A 152 0.47 -17.43 -7.10
CA ASN A 152 0.64 -18.65 -7.91
C ASN A 152 0.11 -19.89 -7.20
N LYS A 153 0.40 -20.05 -5.91
CA LYS A 153 -0.08 -21.17 -5.08
C LYS A 153 -1.61 -21.20 -5.00
N ARG A 154 -2.26 -20.05 -5.00
CA ARG A 154 -3.73 -19.91 -5.04
C ARG A 154 -4.32 -20.00 -6.45
N ASN A 155 -3.50 -20.25 -7.47
CA ASN A 155 -3.89 -20.25 -8.88
C ASN A 155 -4.54 -18.92 -9.33
N ILE A 156 -4.07 -17.80 -8.81
CA ILE A 156 -4.50 -16.47 -9.21
C ILE A 156 -3.55 -15.99 -10.31
N ASP A 157 -4.03 -16.00 -11.57
CA ASP A 157 -3.29 -15.46 -12.73
C ASP A 157 -3.40 -13.92 -12.73
N TYR A 158 -2.59 -13.28 -11.87
CA TYR A 158 -2.58 -11.82 -11.77
C TYR A 158 -1.61 -11.22 -12.79
N ARG A 159 -2.13 -10.36 -13.68
CA ARG A 159 -1.33 -9.64 -14.68
C ARG A 159 -1.59 -8.15 -14.57
N GLY A 160 -0.53 -7.40 -14.35
CA GLY A 160 -0.61 -5.96 -14.17
C GLY A 160 0.31 -5.45 -13.07
N VAL A 161 0.05 -4.23 -12.64
CA VAL A 161 0.83 -3.56 -11.60
C VAL A 161 0.32 -3.94 -10.22
N ILE A 162 1.22 -4.40 -9.36
CA ILE A 162 1.00 -4.50 -7.93
C ILE A 162 1.74 -3.32 -7.28
N TYR A 163 1.00 -2.48 -6.60
CA TYR A 163 1.52 -1.44 -5.72
C TYR A 163 1.65 -2.02 -4.31
N PHE A 164 2.82 -1.88 -3.74
CA PHE A 164 3.13 -2.21 -2.35
C PHE A 164 3.31 -0.91 -1.57
N GLY A 165 2.32 -0.54 -0.76
CA GLY A 165 2.48 0.51 0.24
C GLY A 165 3.20 -0.07 1.45
N LEU A 166 4.38 0.45 1.73
CA LEU A 166 5.26 -0.07 2.77
C LEU A 166 5.55 0.99 3.82
N MET A 167 5.66 0.56 5.06
CA MET A 167 6.22 1.35 6.15
C MET A 167 7.58 0.78 6.53
N ILE A 168 8.61 1.61 6.56
CA ILE A 168 9.95 1.22 6.97
C ILE A 168 10.05 1.41 8.48
N THR A 169 9.85 0.32 9.21
CA THR A 169 9.89 0.32 10.68
C THR A 169 11.30 -0.02 11.19
N GLU A 170 11.53 0.15 12.49
CA GLU A 170 12.79 -0.29 13.12
C GLU A 170 13.07 -1.79 12.94
N SER A 171 12.00 -2.62 12.87
CA SER A 171 12.13 -4.07 12.62
C SER A 171 12.27 -4.44 11.14
N GLY A 172 12.11 -3.46 10.23
CA GLY A 172 12.20 -3.65 8.79
C GLY A 172 10.93 -3.22 8.02
N PRO A 173 10.86 -3.52 6.73
CA PRO A 173 9.72 -3.15 5.90
C PRO A 173 8.48 -3.97 6.29
N LYS A 174 7.33 -3.30 6.39
CA LYS A 174 6.01 -3.92 6.59
C LYS A 174 5.02 -3.41 5.58
N VAL A 175 4.21 -4.31 5.03
CA VAL A 175 3.13 -3.95 4.10
C VAL A 175 1.98 -3.31 4.88
N ILE A 176 1.58 -2.11 4.44
CA ILE A 176 0.39 -1.41 4.96
C ILE A 176 -0.82 -1.56 4.05
N GLU A 177 -0.57 -1.65 2.72
CA GLU A 177 -1.63 -1.88 1.74
C GLU A 177 -1.07 -2.45 0.42
N TYR A 178 -1.96 -3.10 -0.34
CA TYR A 178 -1.78 -3.42 -1.75
C TYR A 178 -2.78 -2.63 -2.58
N ASN A 179 -2.35 -2.19 -3.77
CA ASN A 179 -3.25 -1.70 -4.80
C ASN A 179 -2.97 -2.43 -6.13
N CYS A 180 -4.03 -2.74 -6.87
CA CYS A 180 -3.95 -3.42 -8.18
C CYS A 180 -3.91 -2.39 -9.33
N ARG A 181 -3.14 -1.34 -9.17
CA ARG A 181 -2.98 -0.21 -10.08
C ARG A 181 -1.76 0.61 -9.70
N PHE A 182 -1.39 1.54 -10.56
CA PHE A 182 -0.41 2.56 -10.18
C PHE A 182 -0.91 3.44 -9.02
N GLY A 183 0.01 4.00 -8.28
CA GLY A 183 -0.27 5.07 -7.33
C GLY A 183 -0.60 6.38 -8.04
N ASP A 184 -1.29 7.24 -7.36
CA ASP A 184 -1.56 8.63 -7.74
C ASP A 184 -1.27 9.50 -6.51
N PRO A 185 -0.20 10.32 -6.55
CA PRO A 185 0.54 10.84 -7.71
C PRO A 185 1.85 10.12 -8.07
N GLU A 186 2.14 8.92 -7.57
CA GLU A 186 3.43 8.24 -7.84
C GLU A 186 3.62 7.90 -9.31
N CYS A 187 2.56 7.54 -10.05
CA CYS A 187 2.64 7.24 -11.48
C CYS A 187 3.27 8.39 -12.27
N GLN A 188 2.88 9.62 -11.94
CA GLN A 188 3.38 10.85 -12.57
C GLN A 188 4.89 11.06 -12.34
N THR A 189 5.46 10.45 -11.32
CA THR A 189 6.90 10.51 -11.04
C THR A 189 7.68 9.33 -11.61
N ILE A 190 7.04 8.18 -11.79
CA ILE A 190 7.66 6.97 -12.32
C ILE A 190 7.82 7.05 -13.83
N MET A 191 6.75 7.47 -14.53
CA MET A 191 6.72 7.45 -15.99
C MET A 191 7.83 8.28 -16.65
N PRO A 192 8.19 9.49 -16.19
CA PRO A 192 9.29 10.27 -16.77
C PRO A 192 10.68 9.63 -16.61
N LEU A 193 10.83 8.66 -15.73
CA LEU A 193 12.10 7.95 -15.51
C LEU A 193 12.25 6.71 -16.40
N MET A 194 11.23 6.31 -17.15
CA MET A 194 11.28 5.11 -18.00
C MET A 194 12.00 5.43 -19.31
N ASP A 195 13.18 4.84 -19.52
CA ASP A 195 14.00 5.00 -20.73
C ASP A 195 13.76 3.87 -21.75
N GLN A 196 12.58 3.28 -21.74
CA GLN A 196 12.21 2.22 -22.69
C GLN A 196 10.75 2.36 -23.11
N ASP A 197 10.37 1.67 -24.17
CA ASP A 197 8.96 1.59 -24.58
C ASP A 197 8.13 0.87 -23.51
N PHE A 198 7.43 1.68 -22.73
CA PHE A 198 6.61 1.18 -21.63
C PHE A 198 5.37 0.43 -22.12
N VAL A 199 4.81 0.81 -23.25
CA VAL A 199 3.64 0.12 -23.83
C VAL A 199 4.03 -1.30 -24.24
N PHE A 200 5.21 -1.48 -24.85
CA PHE A 200 5.73 -2.80 -25.17
C PHE A 200 5.95 -3.67 -23.91
N LEU A 201 6.42 -3.08 -22.83
CA LEU A 201 6.56 -3.77 -21.55
C LEU A 201 5.21 -4.22 -20.98
N LEU A 202 4.20 -3.36 -21.05
CA LEU A 202 2.83 -3.70 -20.63
C LEU A 202 2.23 -4.81 -21.50
N GLU A 203 2.47 -4.80 -22.80
CA GLU A 203 2.05 -5.87 -23.70
C GLU A 203 2.70 -7.21 -23.33
N LYS A 204 4.00 -7.24 -23.09
CA LYS A 204 4.72 -8.42 -22.61
C LYS A 204 4.10 -8.95 -21.29
N CYS A 205 3.80 -8.05 -20.37
CA CYS A 205 3.15 -8.38 -19.10
C CYS A 205 1.78 -9.03 -19.35
N ALA A 206 0.91 -8.38 -20.13
CA ALA A 206 -0.43 -8.88 -20.42
C ALA A 206 -0.42 -10.25 -21.11
N MET A 207 0.58 -10.50 -21.96
CA MET A 207 0.75 -11.76 -22.67
C MET A 207 1.43 -12.88 -21.84
N GLY A 208 1.88 -12.60 -20.61
CA GLY A 208 2.65 -13.57 -19.82
C GLY A 208 4.05 -13.84 -20.35
N LYS A 209 4.68 -12.85 -20.97
CA LYS A 209 5.96 -12.95 -21.70
C LYS A 209 7.12 -12.17 -21.05
N LEU A 210 7.01 -11.76 -19.80
CA LEU A 210 8.17 -11.20 -19.10
C LEU A 210 9.27 -12.27 -19.03
N THR A 211 10.53 -11.85 -19.15
CA THR A 211 11.67 -12.76 -18.98
C THR A 211 12.06 -12.80 -17.50
N SER A 212 12.67 -13.90 -17.07
CA SER A 212 13.22 -13.97 -15.70
C SER A 212 14.32 -12.94 -15.54
N GLY A 213 14.20 -12.08 -14.52
CA GLY A 213 15.13 -10.96 -14.32
C GLY A 213 14.99 -9.85 -15.36
N GLU A 214 13.81 -9.68 -15.94
CA GLU A 214 13.51 -8.56 -16.87
C GLU A 214 14.02 -7.24 -16.27
N LYS A 215 14.98 -6.64 -16.92
CA LYS A 215 15.51 -5.34 -16.50
C LYS A 215 14.69 -4.22 -17.07
N ILE A 216 14.40 -3.26 -16.24
CA ILE A 216 13.82 -1.98 -16.63
C ILE A 216 14.97 -1.00 -16.84
N TYR A 217 14.99 -0.35 -18.00
CA TYR A 217 15.91 0.74 -18.25
C TYR A 217 15.28 2.04 -17.76
N THR A 218 15.96 2.67 -16.81
CA THR A 218 15.52 3.93 -16.23
C THR A 218 16.61 4.98 -16.35
N SER A 219 16.19 6.23 -16.44
CA SER A 219 17.07 7.37 -16.33
C SER A 219 17.75 7.41 -14.95
N ASP A 220 18.97 7.94 -14.90
CA ASP A 220 19.70 8.27 -13.68
C ASP A 220 19.21 9.56 -13.00
N LYS A 221 18.16 10.17 -13.54
CA LYS A 221 17.54 11.40 -13.05
C LYS A 221 16.61 11.11 -11.86
N VAL A 222 16.15 12.19 -11.28
CA VAL A 222 15.05 12.19 -10.30
C VAL A 222 13.83 12.87 -10.92
N SER A 223 12.66 12.43 -10.53
CA SER A 223 11.39 13.01 -10.95
C SER A 223 10.56 13.38 -9.73
N GLY A 224 9.83 14.47 -9.81
CA GLY A 224 8.91 14.91 -8.77
C GLY A 224 7.67 15.55 -9.37
N CYS A 225 6.56 15.42 -8.68
CA CYS A 225 5.32 16.13 -9.00
C CYS A 225 4.75 16.82 -7.76
N VAL A 226 4.03 17.89 -8.00
CA VAL A 226 3.26 18.63 -6.99
C VAL A 226 1.82 18.71 -7.46
N VAL A 227 0.89 18.32 -6.59
CA VAL A 227 -0.54 18.34 -6.90
C VAL A 227 -1.09 19.71 -6.52
N ALA A 228 -1.57 20.46 -7.52
CA ALA A 228 -2.28 21.71 -7.31
C ALA A 228 -3.78 21.40 -7.08
N THR A 229 -4.35 21.97 -6.04
CA THR A 229 -5.74 21.72 -5.66
C THR A 229 -6.54 23.02 -5.60
N SER A 230 -7.85 22.90 -5.79
CA SER A 230 -8.77 24.02 -5.55
C SER A 230 -8.90 24.32 -4.06
N ASN A 231 -9.41 25.51 -3.76
CA ASN A 231 -9.71 25.89 -2.38
C ASN A 231 -10.80 24.96 -1.80
N GLY A 232 -10.61 24.51 -0.56
CA GLY A 232 -11.54 23.59 0.12
C GLY A 232 -11.21 22.10 -0.02
N TYR A 233 -10.13 21.73 -0.74
CA TYR A 233 -9.64 20.34 -0.78
C TYR A 233 -9.06 19.90 0.59
N PRO A 234 -9.21 18.61 1.04
CA PRO A 234 -9.78 17.43 0.40
C PRO A 234 -11.29 17.31 0.47
#